data_a42080da91cb54a76123adafe2d04cca
#
_entry.id   a42080da91cb54a76123adafe2d04cca
#
_cell.length_a   1.000
_cell.length_b   1.000
_cell.length_c   1.000
_cell.angle_alpha   90.00
_cell.angle_beta   90.00
_cell.angle_gamma   90.00
#
_symmetry.space_group_name_H-M   'P 1'
#
loop_
_entity.id
_entity.type
_entity.pdbx_description
1 polymer ?
#
loop_
_entity_poly.entity_id
_entity_poly.type
_entity_poly.pdbx_seq_one_letter_code
_entity_poly.pdbx_strand_id
1 'polypeptide(L)'
;IALKVFLTRKGYDVRTWGLGRNVGFRSKYMKALPQKIRHLHYKTGRKVSLVGWSLGGVFSMLGAHDAKECVRSVITLGSPVSLDRKGSQSPSIVKALYRLVSHPLGSTAHVMQPRVKDLREGKRLPIPTSCLYSLGDGVVPPQEATIDGDPAVHENIRVPGSHLGLGFNGLVLAIIADRLAQPEDAWRPFRPQGLLGLTYRAFIRDEKAA
;
A
#
# COMPACT_ATOMS: atom_id res chain seq x y z
N ILE A 1 -11.37 -6.50 7.49
CA ILE A 1 -12.85 -6.39 7.62
C ILE A 1 -13.25 -4.92 7.86
N ALA A 2 -12.64 -4.21 8.84
CA ALA A 2 -13.01 -2.83 9.17
C ALA A 2 -12.91 -1.86 7.98
N LEU A 3 -11.78 -1.85 7.28
CA LEU A 3 -11.57 -1.01 6.10
C LEU A 3 -12.64 -1.27 5.01
N LYS A 4 -12.98 -2.54 4.74
CA LYS A 4 -14.04 -2.86 3.77
C LYS A 4 -15.38 -2.26 4.20
N VAL A 5 -15.79 -2.50 5.45
CA VAL A 5 -17.07 -1.99 5.98
C VAL A 5 -17.10 -0.46 5.91
N PHE A 6 -16.02 0.20 6.35
CA PHE A 6 -15.91 1.65 6.32
C PHE A 6 -16.06 2.22 4.91
N LEU A 7 -15.30 1.71 3.95
CA LEU A 7 -15.34 2.20 2.57
C LEU A 7 -16.67 1.87 1.87
N THR A 8 -17.26 0.70 2.14
CA THR A 8 -18.59 0.38 1.61
C THR A 8 -19.65 1.35 2.13
N ARG A 9 -19.61 1.72 3.42
CA ARG A 9 -20.49 2.74 4.00
C ARG A 9 -20.27 4.14 3.41
N LYS A 10 -19.08 4.40 2.85
CA LYS A 10 -18.76 5.62 2.11
C LYS A 10 -19.20 5.58 0.63
N GLY A 11 -19.85 4.51 0.19
CA GLY A 11 -20.36 4.35 -1.18
C GLY A 11 -19.37 3.76 -2.19
N TYR A 12 -18.20 3.28 -1.75
CA TYR A 12 -17.26 2.62 -2.64
C TYR A 12 -17.66 1.17 -2.95
N ASP A 13 -17.50 0.74 -4.21
CA ASP A 13 -17.57 -0.69 -4.58
C ASP A 13 -16.28 -1.40 -4.16
N VAL A 14 -16.27 -1.91 -2.94
CA VAL A 14 -15.07 -2.50 -2.32
C VAL A 14 -14.98 -3.99 -2.62
N ARG A 15 -13.98 -4.38 -3.37
CA ARG A 15 -13.67 -5.76 -3.69
C ARG A 15 -12.45 -6.24 -2.93
N THR A 16 -12.57 -7.37 -2.26
CA THR A 16 -11.40 -8.04 -1.68
C THR A 16 -10.57 -8.69 -2.78
N TRP A 17 -9.31 -9.00 -2.49
CA TRP A 17 -8.45 -9.58 -3.52
C TRP A 17 -8.95 -10.92 -4.07
N GLY A 18 -9.74 -11.69 -3.29
CA GLY A 18 -10.48 -12.86 -3.76
C GLY A 18 -9.63 -14.06 -4.18
N LEU A 19 -8.35 -14.08 -3.84
CA LEU A 19 -7.41 -15.15 -4.19
C LEU A 19 -7.10 -16.08 -3.00
N GLY A 20 -7.97 -16.06 -1.99
CA GLY A 20 -7.81 -16.83 -0.75
C GLY A 20 -6.93 -16.14 0.29
N ARG A 21 -6.41 -16.90 1.26
CA ARG A 21 -5.50 -16.37 2.29
C ARG A 21 -4.19 -15.95 1.63
N ASN A 22 -3.73 -14.75 1.98
CA ASN A 22 -2.41 -14.29 1.58
C ASN A 22 -1.35 -15.03 2.42
N VAL A 23 -0.83 -16.11 1.88
CA VAL A 23 0.18 -16.97 2.51
C VAL A 23 1.55 -16.81 1.85
N GLY A 24 1.83 -15.65 1.30
CA GLY A 24 3.11 -15.31 0.67
C GLY A 24 3.09 -15.22 -0.83
N PHE A 25 4.27 -15.05 -1.38
CA PHE A 25 4.46 -14.88 -2.81
C PHE A 25 4.29 -16.22 -3.53
N ARG A 26 3.24 -16.30 -4.34
CA ARG A 26 3.02 -17.44 -5.24
C ARG A 26 2.87 -16.93 -6.66
N SER A 27 3.44 -17.64 -7.62
CA SER A 27 3.37 -17.27 -9.05
C SER A 27 1.93 -17.10 -9.53
N LYS A 28 1.00 -17.89 -8.99
CA LYS A 28 -0.43 -17.78 -9.30
C LYS A 28 -1.02 -16.39 -8.94
N TYR A 29 -0.56 -15.76 -7.83
CA TYR A 29 -1.05 -14.44 -7.42
C TYR A 29 -0.52 -13.34 -8.34
N MET A 30 0.73 -13.49 -8.79
CA MET A 30 1.38 -12.55 -9.70
C MET A 30 0.71 -12.49 -11.07
N LYS A 31 0.09 -13.59 -11.50
CA LYS A 31 -0.72 -13.62 -12.73
C LYS A 31 -2.17 -13.20 -12.49
N ALA A 32 -2.78 -13.71 -11.42
CA ALA A 32 -4.20 -13.51 -11.17
C ALA A 32 -4.56 -12.07 -10.75
N LEU A 33 -3.68 -11.37 -10.00
CA LEU A 33 -4.00 -10.02 -9.53
C LEU A 33 -4.08 -9.00 -10.68
N PRO A 34 -3.11 -8.90 -11.60
CA PRO A 34 -3.25 -8.02 -12.78
C PRO A 34 -4.46 -8.36 -13.65
N GLN A 35 -4.76 -9.65 -13.84
CA GLN A 35 -5.95 -10.08 -14.57
C GLN A 35 -7.23 -9.61 -13.89
N LYS A 36 -7.31 -9.72 -12.57
CA LYS A 36 -8.45 -9.23 -11.78
C LYS A 36 -8.60 -7.71 -11.88
N ILE A 37 -7.50 -6.96 -11.81
CA ILE A 37 -7.51 -5.49 -11.97
C ILE A 37 -8.08 -5.13 -13.34
N ARG A 38 -7.58 -5.73 -14.43
CA ARG A 38 -8.10 -5.52 -15.79
C ARG A 38 -9.56 -5.90 -15.90
N HIS A 39 -9.94 -7.06 -15.37
CA HIS A 39 -11.34 -7.49 -15.39
C HIS A 39 -12.28 -6.47 -14.71
N LEU A 40 -11.89 -5.96 -13.54
CA LEU A 40 -12.68 -4.94 -12.84
C LEU A 40 -12.75 -3.63 -13.63
N HIS A 41 -11.63 -3.19 -14.21
CA HIS A 41 -11.60 -2.02 -15.08
C HIS A 41 -12.58 -2.16 -16.27
N TYR A 42 -12.45 -3.23 -17.04
CA TYR A 42 -13.31 -3.46 -18.21
C TYR A 42 -14.78 -3.62 -17.82
N LYS A 43 -15.07 -4.28 -16.70
CA LYS A 43 -16.44 -4.46 -16.22
C LYS A 43 -17.10 -3.16 -15.79
N THR A 44 -16.34 -2.22 -15.23
CA THR A 44 -16.90 -0.99 -14.63
C THR A 44 -16.68 0.25 -15.49
N GLY A 45 -15.82 0.19 -16.50
CA GLY A 45 -15.37 1.35 -17.28
C GLY A 45 -14.50 2.33 -16.47
N ARG A 46 -14.09 1.99 -15.24
CA ARG A 46 -13.37 2.88 -14.32
C ARG A 46 -12.05 2.25 -13.89
N LYS A 47 -11.00 3.07 -13.74
CA LYS A 47 -9.75 2.59 -13.16
C LYS A 47 -9.93 2.18 -11.70
N VAL A 48 -9.13 1.23 -11.26
CA VAL A 48 -9.21 0.61 -9.93
C VAL A 48 -8.22 1.27 -8.98
N SER A 49 -8.67 1.68 -7.79
CA SER A 49 -7.76 2.05 -6.70
C SER A 49 -7.42 0.81 -5.88
N LEU A 50 -6.15 0.65 -5.56
CA LEU A 50 -5.63 -0.47 -4.78
C LEU A 50 -5.29 0.00 -3.37
N VAL A 51 -5.79 -0.69 -2.36
CA VAL A 51 -5.42 -0.46 -0.96
C VAL A 51 -4.85 -1.73 -0.37
N GLY A 52 -3.59 -1.69 0.03
CA GLY A 52 -2.88 -2.85 0.53
C GLY A 52 -2.23 -2.63 1.89
N TRP A 53 -2.43 -3.57 2.82
CA TRP A 53 -1.80 -3.55 4.13
C TRP A 53 -0.68 -4.58 4.21
N SER A 54 0.48 -4.17 4.76
CA SER A 54 1.65 -5.05 4.91
C SER A 54 2.05 -5.67 3.55
N LEU A 55 2.19 -6.97 3.47
CA LEU A 55 2.46 -7.69 2.21
C LEU A 55 1.42 -7.40 1.13
N GLY A 56 0.17 -7.08 1.50
CA GLY A 56 -0.87 -6.67 0.56
C GLY A 56 -0.53 -5.40 -0.21
N GLY A 57 0.19 -4.45 0.39
CA GLY A 57 0.68 -3.25 -0.29
C GLY A 57 1.76 -3.57 -1.32
N VAL A 58 2.66 -4.50 -1.01
CA VAL A 58 3.65 -4.98 -1.99
C VAL A 58 2.97 -5.61 -3.20
N PHE A 59 1.95 -6.47 -2.98
CA PHE A 59 1.16 -7.01 -4.08
C PHE A 59 0.42 -5.93 -4.86
N SER A 60 -0.10 -4.91 -4.17
CA SER A 60 -0.77 -3.78 -4.84
C SER A 60 0.19 -3.04 -5.77
N MET A 61 1.42 -2.77 -5.33
CA MET A 61 2.46 -2.13 -6.16
C MET A 61 2.82 -2.98 -7.37
N LEU A 62 3.05 -4.28 -7.17
CA LEU A 62 3.39 -5.22 -8.26
C LEU A 62 2.22 -5.39 -9.23
N GLY A 63 0.99 -5.49 -8.73
CA GLY A 63 -0.21 -5.58 -9.56
C GLY A 63 -0.45 -4.29 -10.37
N ALA A 64 -0.19 -3.13 -9.77
CA ALA A 64 -0.26 -1.84 -10.43
C ALA A 64 0.80 -1.70 -11.52
N HIS A 65 2.02 -2.19 -11.30
CA HIS A 65 3.07 -2.21 -12.32
C HIS A 65 2.64 -3.02 -13.56
N ASP A 66 2.03 -4.18 -13.35
CA ASP A 66 1.62 -5.09 -14.43
C ASP A 66 0.31 -4.68 -15.14
N ALA A 67 -0.51 -3.81 -14.54
CA ALA A 67 -1.79 -3.35 -15.06
C ALA A 67 -1.97 -1.83 -14.89
N LYS A 68 -0.89 -1.07 -15.13
CA LYS A 68 -0.82 0.38 -14.88
C LYS A 68 -1.92 1.18 -15.58
N GLU A 69 -2.31 0.76 -16.75
CA GLU A 69 -3.38 1.37 -17.56
C GLU A 69 -4.76 1.28 -16.91
N CYS A 70 -4.96 0.30 -16.02
CA CYS A 70 -6.22 0.04 -15.34
C CYS A 70 -6.24 0.51 -13.88
N VAL A 71 -5.11 1.06 -13.37
CA VAL A 71 -4.99 1.48 -11.97
C VAL A 71 -5.04 3.00 -11.86
N ARG A 72 -5.91 3.49 -10.97
CA ARG A 72 -6.05 4.91 -10.66
C ARG A 72 -5.05 5.37 -9.62
N SER A 73 -4.91 4.63 -8.53
CA SER A 73 -4.03 4.96 -7.40
C SER A 73 -3.69 3.72 -6.57
N VAL A 74 -2.59 3.80 -5.84
CA VAL A 74 -2.17 2.80 -4.86
C VAL A 74 -2.04 3.45 -3.49
N ILE A 75 -2.61 2.82 -2.46
CA ILE A 75 -2.44 3.22 -1.06
C ILE A 75 -1.86 2.03 -0.31
N THR A 76 -0.74 2.22 0.35
CA THR A 76 -0.10 1.16 1.16
C THR A 76 -0.14 1.51 2.64
N LEU A 77 -0.30 0.51 3.50
CA LEU A 77 -0.37 0.65 4.96
C LEU A 77 0.70 -0.20 5.62
N GLY A 78 1.74 0.43 6.17
CA GLY A 78 2.85 -0.29 6.81
C GLY A 78 3.42 -1.39 5.92
N SER A 79 3.63 -1.11 4.64
CA SER A 79 4.04 -2.11 3.66
C SER A 79 5.51 -1.92 3.30
N PRO A 80 6.33 -2.98 3.28
CA PRO A 80 7.74 -2.88 2.92
C PRO A 80 7.89 -2.69 1.41
N VAL A 81 7.68 -1.46 0.94
CA VAL A 81 7.71 -1.09 -0.49
C VAL A 81 9.09 -0.62 -0.95
N SER A 82 9.96 -0.25 -0.02
CA SER A 82 11.33 0.18 -0.29
C SER A 82 12.33 -0.90 0.13
N LEU A 83 12.47 -1.94 -0.70
CA LEU A 83 13.23 -3.15 -0.36
C LEU A 83 14.76 -2.98 -0.42
N ASP A 84 15.29 -1.83 -0.86
CA ASP A 84 16.72 -1.63 -1.14
C ASP A 84 17.27 -0.26 -0.79
N ARG A 85 16.81 0.36 0.31
CA ARG A 85 17.61 1.50 0.79
C ARG A 85 18.95 1.00 1.32
N LYS A 86 20.05 1.50 0.76
CA LYS A 86 21.40 1.33 1.31
C LYS A 86 21.35 1.73 2.79
N GLY A 87 21.55 0.78 3.69
CA GLY A 87 21.41 0.98 5.13
C GLY A 87 20.16 0.37 5.77
N SER A 88 19.30 -0.31 5.04
CA SER A 88 18.24 -1.14 5.64
C SER A 88 18.90 -2.21 6.53
N GLN A 89 18.79 -2.03 7.84
CA GLN A 89 19.31 -2.98 8.84
C GLN A 89 18.39 -4.21 9.02
N SER A 90 17.37 -4.36 8.17
CA SER A 90 16.39 -5.43 8.31
C SER A 90 16.22 -6.34 7.08
N PRO A 91 17.29 -7.01 6.62
CA PRO A 91 17.11 -8.22 5.81
C PRO A 91 16.29 -9.28 6.56
N SER A 92 16.29 -9.23 7.89
CA SER A 92 15.62 -10.20 8.76
C SER A 92 14.12 -10.03 8.88
N ILE A 93 13.57 -8.81 8.87
CA ILE A 93 12.10 -8.63 8.97
C ILE A 93 11.43 -8.96 7.64
N VAL A 94 11.99 -8.53 6.53
CA VAL A 94 11.51 -8.95 5.20
C VAL A 94 11.71 -10.45 5.04
N LYS A 95 12.85 -11.02 5.49
CA LYS A 95 13.06 -12.47 5.55
C LYS A 95 12.13 -13.16 6.55
N ALA A 96 11.81 -12.55 7.70
CA ALA A 96 10.87 -13.10 8.67
C ALA A 96 9.42 -12.99 8.16
N LEU A 97 9.04 -11.89 7.51
CA LEU A 97 7.77 -11.78 6.82
C LEU A 97 7.69 -12.80 5.67
N TYR A 98 8.76 -12.97 4.91
CA TYR A 98 8.91 -14.04 3.93
C TYR A 98 8.86 -15.43 4.57
N ARG A 99 9.52 -15.67 5.70
CA ARG A 99 9.49 -16.96 6.41
C ARG A 99 8.13 -17.25 7.05
N LEU A 100 7.52 -16.26 7.70
CA LEU A 100 6.20 -16.39 8.31
C LEU A 100 5.09 -16.68 7.27
N VAL A 101 5.31 -16.26 6.05
CA VAL A 101 4.35 -16.32 4.95
C VAL A 101 4.76 -17.35 3.89
N SER A 102 6.02 -17.79 3.86
CA SER A 102 6.59 -18.73 2.87
C SER A 102 6.87 -20.12 3.44
N HIS A 103 6.03 -20.65 4.34
CA HIS A 103 6.14 -22.04 4.71
C HIS A 103 6.07 -22.95 3.45
N PRO A 104 6.68 -24.13 3.40
CA PRO A 104 7.56 -24.73 2.39
C PRO A 104 6.91 -25.19 1.08
N LEU A 105 6.11 -24.37 0.44
CA LEU A 105 5.44 -24.72 -0.82
C LEU A 105 5.97 -23.94 -2.04
N GLY A 106 7.22 -24.16 -2.38
CA GLY A 106 7.73 -23.86 -3.71
C GLY A 106 8.33 -22.46 -3.88
N SER A 107 9.58 -22.44 -4.26
CA SER A 107 10.41 -21.29 -4.57
C SER A 107 9.84 -20.42 -5.72
N THR A 108 9.14 -19.37 -5.40
CA THR A 108 8.76 -18.33 -6.36
C THR A 108 9.67 -17.10 -6.29
N ALA A 109 10.75 -17.18 -5.51
CA ALA A 109 11.75 -16.12 -5.41
C ALA A 109 12.30 -15.73 -6.79
N HIS A 110 12.57 -16.68 -7.67
CA HIS A 110 13.08 -16.43 -9.02
C HIS A 110 12.11 -15.66 -9.93
N VAL A 111 10.80 -15.83 -9.75
CA VAL A 111 9.78 -15.12 -10.56
C VAL A 111 9.61 -13.66 -10.10
N MET A 112 9.95 -13.38 -8.85
CA MET A 112 9.80 -12.05 -8.24
C MET A 112 11.00 -11.14 -8.49
N GLN A 113 12.20 -11.71 -8.65
CA GLN A 113 13.44 -10.93 -8.73
C GLN A 113 13.45 -9.86 -9.83
N PRO A 114 13.01 -10.12 -11.08
CA PRO A 114 13.01 -9.09 -12.11
C PRO A 114 12.07 -7.92 -11.80
N ARG A 115 10.85 -8.19 -11.32
CA ARG A 115 9.84 -7.16 -11.02
C ARG A 115 10.16 -6.36 -9.76
N VAL A 116 10.67 -7.03 -8.74
CA VAL A 116 11.20 -6.38 -7.55
C VAL A 116 12.43 -5.55 -7.93
N LYS A 117 13.27 -6.03 -8.83
CA LYS A 117 14.40 -5.28 -9.38
C LYS A 117 13.94 -4.03 -10.13
N ASP A 118 12.90 -4.12 -10.97
CA ASP A 118 12.33 -2.97 -11.68
C ASP A 118 11.81 -1.90 -10.71
N LEU A 119 11.13 -2.30 -9.63
CA LEU A 119 10.71 -1.37 -8.56
C LEU A 119 11.91 -0.80 -7.80
N ARG A 120 12.96 -1.58 -7.60
CA ARG A 120 14.23 -1.17 -6.96
C ARG A 120 15.03 -0.19 -7.82
N GLU A 121 15.15 -0.44 -9.11
CA GLU A 121 15.91 0.37 -10.06
C GLU A 121 15.21 1.69 -10.42
N GLY A 122 14.16 2.06 -9.69
CA GLY A 122 13.49 3.34 -9.86
C GLY A 122 12.68 3.43 -11.15
N LYS A 123 12.31 2.31 -11.78
CA LYS A 123 11.24 2.28 -12.76
C LYS A 123 9.93 2.59 -12.01
N ARG A 124 9.82 3.85 -11.63
CA ARG A 124 8.79 4.42 -10.78
C ARG A 124 7.44 4.21 -11.47
N LEU A 125 6.48 3.73 -10.70
CA LEU A 125 5.10 3.67 -11.16
C LEU A 125 4.64 5.11 -11.43
N PRO A 126 4.25 5.47 -12.66
CA PRO A 126 3.66 6.78 -12.94
C PRO A 126 2.19 6.80 -12.47
N ILE A 127 1.93 6.32 -11.27
CA ILE A 127 0.59 6.15 -10.70
C ILE A 127 0.59 6.81 -9.34
N PRO A 128 -0.41 7.64 -9.03
CA PRO A 128 -0.59 8.21 -7.70
C PRO A 128 -0.45 7.16 -6.60
N THR A 129 0.54 7.33 -5.73
CA THR A 129 0.84 6.37 -4.67
C THR A 129 1.01 7.08 -3.34
N SER A 130 0.22 6.67 -2.35
CA SER A 130 0.29 7.16 -0.97
C SER A 130 0.75 6.04 -0.05
N CYS A 131 1.95 6.18 0.54
CA CYS A 131 2.50 5.23 1.50
C CYS A 131 2.21 5.73 2.93
N LEU A 132 1.31 5.06 3.65
CA LEU A 132 1.01 5.35 5.04
C LEU A 132 1.94 4.51 5.93
N TYR A 133 2.72 5.19 6.77
CA TYR A 133 3.69 4.57 7.66
C TYR A 133 3.55 5.08 9.10
N SER A 134 3.98 4.29 10.08
CA SER A 134 3.94 4.66 11.49
C SER A 134 5.31 4.45 12.14
N LEU A 135 5.69 5.38 13.03
CA LEU A 135 6.88 5.20 13.88
C LEU A 135 6.66 4.10 14.94
N GLY A 136 5.40 3.83 15.31
CA GLY A 136 5.03 2.74 16.23
C GLY A 136 4.81 1.39 15.54
N ASP A 137 5.16 1.25 14.26
CA ASP A 137 5.08 -0.03 13.55
C ASP A 137 6.28 -0.93 13.95
N GLY A 138 6.01 -1.90 14.83
CA GLY A 138 7.02 -2.85 15.30
C GLY A 138 7.35 -3.98 14.31
N VAL A 139 6.77 -3.99 13.12
CA VAL A 139 6.95 -5.05 12.10
C VAL A 139 7.69 -4.54 10.88
N VAL A 140 7.26 -3.42 10.33
CA VAL A 140 7.87 -2.81 9.14
C VAL A 140 8.48 -1.46 9.53
N PRO A 141 9.80 -1.32 9.46
CA PRO A 141 10.46 -0.05 9.75
C PRO A 141 9.95 1.08 8.85
N PRO A 142 9.83 2.31 9.37
CA PRO A 142 9.37 3.46 8.58
C PRO A 142 10.12 3.65 7.25
N GLN A 143 11.43 3.41 7.25
CA GLN A 143 12.29 3.54 6.07
C GLN A 143 11.93 2.53 4.97
N GLU A 144 11.39 1.37 5.34
CA GLU A 144 10.95 0.35 4.38
C GLU A 144 9.50 0.58 3.92
N ALA A 145 8.69 1.27 4.75
CA ALA A 145 7.30 1.58 4.46
C ALA A 145 7.10 2.87 3.64
N THR A 146 8.16 3.56 3.31
CA THR A 146 8.16 4.80 2.52
C THR A 146 8.76 4.58 1.14
N ILE A 147 8.42 5.46 0.20
CA ILE A 147 8.89 5.43 -1.18
C ILE A 147 9.68 6.71 -1.50
N ASP A 148 10.84 6.56 -2.15
CA ASP A 148 11.56 7.66 -2.79
C ASP A 148 11.04 7.76 -4.22
N GLY A 149 10.06 8.63 -4.42
CA GLY A 149 9.35 8.73 -5.68
C GLY A 149 9.27 10.16 -6.20
N ASP A 150 8.62 10.32 -7.34
CA ASP A 150 8.27 11.62 -7.90
C ASP A 150 7.22 12.30 -7.02
N PRO A 151 7.51 13.48 -6.40
CA PRO A 151 6.55 14.19 -5.56
C PRO A 151 5.27 14.60 -6.30
N ALA A 152 5.27 14.60 -7.63
CA ALA A 152 4.09 14.89 -8.43
C ALA A 152 3.03 13.79 -8.35
N VAL A 153 3.43 12.55 -8.02
CA VAL A 153 2.53 11.40 -7.97
C VAL A 153 2.74 10.49 -6.75
N HIS A 154 3.78 10.74 -5.94
CA HIS A 154 4.10 9.92 -4.77
C HIS A 154 4.15 10.73 -3.49
N GLU A 155 3.67 10.15 -2.41
CA GLU A 155 3.73 10.74 -1.08
C GLU A 155 3.91 9.70 0.02
N ASN A 156 4.49 10.15 1.14
CA ASN A 156 4.60 9.37 2.36
C ASN A 156 3.84 10.10 3.47
N ILE A 157 2.85 9.43 4.05
CA ILE A 157 1.98 10.01 5.09
C ILE A 157 2.25 9.28 6.40
N ARG A 158 2.77 10.01 7.39
CA ARG A 158 2.95 9.48 8.74
C ARG A 158 1.59 9.35 9.43
N VAL A 159 1.34 8.23 10.09
CA VAL A 159 0.09 7.95 10.79
C VAL A 159 0.36 7.28 12.14
N PRO A 160 -0.56 7.41 13.13
CA PRO A 160 -0.42 6.72 14.40
C PRO A 160 -0.76 5.23 14.30
N GLY A 161 -0.20 4.44 15.21
CA GLY A 161 -0.60 3.07 15.47
C GLY A 161 0.49 2.05 15.29
N SER A 162 0.25 0.87 15.85
CA SER A 162 1.07 -0.32 15.61
C SER A 162 0.77 -0.91 14.24
N HIS A 163 1.60 -1.85 13.77
CA HIS A 163 1.38 -2.53 12.48
C HIS A 163 -0.03 -3.09 12.32
N LEU A 164 -0.53 -3.81 13.33
CA LEU A 164 -1.89 -4.35 13.31
C LEU A 164 -2.96 -3.25 13.40
N GLY A 165 -2.67 -2.18 14.14
CA GLY A 165 -3.58 -1.05 14.33
C GLY A 165 -3.88 -0.27 13.05
N LEU A 166 -2.97 -0.22 12.08
CA LEU A 166 -3.13 0.56 10.85
C LEU A 166 -4.42 0.22 10.09
N GLY A 167 -4.85 -1.03 10.11
CA GLY A 167 -6.07 -1.47 9.41
C GLY A 167 -7.39 -1.06 10.10
N PHE A 168 -7.33 -0.52 11.33
CA PHE A 168 -8.49 -0.22 12.18
C PHE A 168 -8.51 1.22 12.71
N ASN A 169 -7.40 1.92 12.65
CA ASN A 169 -7.26 3.27 13.18
C ASN A 169 -8.16 4.26 12.41
N GLY A 170 -9.00 5.00 13.14
CA GLY A 170 -9.97 5.93 12.55
C GLY A 170 -9.33 7.04 11.72
N LEU A 171 -8.17 7.59 12.16
CA LEU A 171 -7.43 8.60 11.40
C LEU A 171 -6.89 8.01 10.09
N VAL A 172 -6.34 6.78 10.14
CA VAL A 172 -5.87 6.08 8.94
C VAL A 172 -7.01 5.85 7.96
N LEU A 173 -8.17 5.39 8.44
CA LEU A 173 -9.36 5.20 7.61
C LEU A 173 -9.84 6.51 6.97
N ALA A 174 -9.81 7.61 7.72
CA ALA A 174 -10.19 8.93 7.21
C ALA A 174 -9.21 9.42 6.13
N ILE A 175 -7.90 9.21 6.33
CA ILE A 175 -6.87 9.53 5.33
C ILE A 175 -7.07 8.70 4.06
N ILE A 176 -7.33 7.40 4.17
CA ILE A 176 -7.62 6.55 3.01
C ILE A 176 -8.83 7.09 2.24
N ALA A 177 -9.90 7.47 2.95
CA ALA A 177 -11.09 8.02 2.30
C ALA A 177 -10.79 9.34 1.58
N ASP A 178 -9.99 10.23 2.18
CA ASP A 178 -9.54 11.47 1.57
C ASP A 178 -8.74 11.20 0.28
N ARG A 179 -7.80 10.27 0.32
CA ARG A 179 -7.01 9.89 -0.87
C ARG A 179 -7.89 9.29 -1.98
N LEU A 180 -8.86 8.47 -1.63
CA LEU A 180 -9.77 7.86 -2.59
C LEU A 180 -10.82 8.85 -3.15
N ALA A 181 -11.10 9.94 -2.45
CA ALA A 181 -12.08 10.95 -2.88
C ALA A 181 -11.55 11.88 -3.98
N GLN A 182 -10.25 11.90 -4.25
CA GLN A 182 -9.68 12.75 -5.30
C GLN A 182 -10.21 12.37 -6.69
N PRO A 183 -10.44 13.33 -7.59
CA PRO A 183 -10.73 13.03 -8.99
C PRO A 183 -9.57 12.27 -9.66
N GLU A 184 -9.85 11.51 -10.70
CA GLU A 184 -8.87 10.62 -11.35
C GLU A 184 -7.64 11.38 -11.85
N ASP A 185 -7.85 12.52 -12.50
CA ASP A 185 -6.77 13.28 -13.15
C ASP A 185 -6.35 14.53 -12.36
N ALA A 186 -6.75 14.63 -11.07
CA ALA A 186 -6.47 15.78 -10.22
C ALA A 186 -5.85 15.36 -8.87
N TRP A 187 -4.95 14.38 -8.92
CA TRP A 187 -4.23 13.97 -7.72
C TRP A 187 -3.35 15.11 -7.17
N ARG A 188 -3.39 15.27 -5.86
CA ARG A 188 -2.56 16.24 -5.11
C ARG A 188 -2.04 15.58 -3.85
N PRO A 189 -0.84 15.96 -3.38
CA PRO A 189 -0.32 15.51 -2.10
C PRO A 189 -1.28 15.78 -0.94
N PHE A 190 -1.20 14.98 0.10
CA PHE A 190 -2.05 15.07 1.28
C PHE A 190 -1.88 16.39 2.01
N ARG A 191 -2.92 17.20 2.00
CA ARG A 191 -3.00 18.47 2.74
C ARG A 191 -4.33 18.51 3.48
N PRO A 192 -4.43 17.85 4.66
CA PRO A 192 -5.70 17.69 5.34
C PRO A 192 -6.25 19.01 5.83
N GLN A 193 -7.54 19.24 5.60
CA GLN A 193 -8.30 20.40 6.00
C GLN A 193 -9.46 20.01 6.91
N GLY A 194 -10.15 21.02 7.47
CA GLY A 194 -11.30 20.82 8.33
C GLY A 194 -10.98 19.92 9.54
N LEU A 195 -11.93 19.09 9.93
CA LEU A 195 -11.80 18.17 11.08
C LEU A 195 -10.63 17.20 10.92
N LEU A 196 -10.45 16.62 9.73
CA LEU A 196 -9.32 15.75 9.45
C LEU A 196 -7.98 16.47 9.67
N GLY A 197 -7.89 17.73 9.22
CA GLY A 197 -6.70 18.56 9.41
C GLY A 197 -6.41 18.89 10.86
N LEU A 198 -7.44 19.15 11.66
CA LEU A 198 -7.31 19.40 13.09
C LEU A 198 -6.79 18.14 13.81
N THR A 199 -7.43 17.00 13.59
CA THR A 199 -7.05 15.72 14.18
C THR A 199 -5.63 15.30 13.77
N TYR A 200 -5.27 15.46 12.51
CA TYR A 200 -3.95 15.13 12.01
C TYR A 200 -2.86 16.02 12.60
N ARG A 201 -3.10 17.33 12.72
CA ARG A 201 -2.15 18.25 13.35
C ARG A 201 -1.95 18.00 14.83
N ALA A 202 -3.01 17.65 15.57
CA ALA A 202 -2.92 17.26 16.96
C ALA A 202 -1.99 16.04 17.09
N PHE A 203 -2.23 14.96 16.32
CA PHE A 203 -1.38 13.79 16.30
C PHE A 203 0.11 14.12 16.02
N ILE A 204 0.41 14.95 15.01
CA ILE A 204 1.79 15.30 14.68
C ILE A 204 2.47 16.16 15.78
N ARG A 205 1.72 16.95 16.55
CA ARG A 205 2.24 17.73 17.67
C ARG A 205 2.61 16.85 18.87
N ASP A 206 1.72 15.94 19.25
CA ASP A 206 1.91 15.07 20.40
C ASP A 206 3.17 14.20 20.26
N GLU A 207 3.48 13.71 19.06
CA GLU A 207 4.69 12.94 18.82
C GLU A 207 5.99 13.76 18.76
N LYS A 208 5.92 15.10 18.61
CA LYS A 208 7.11 15.96 18.73
C LYS A 208 7.42 16.32 20.17
N ALA A 209 6.46 16.16 21.07
CA ALA A 209 6.58 16.44 22.48
C ALA A 209 7.01 15.22 23.32
N ALA A 210 6.95 14.02 22.75
CA ALA A 210 7.38 12.75 23.36
C ALA A 210 8.80 12.35 22.92
#